data_53e64d81496af0b09714820dbcc54146
#
_entry.id   53e64d81496af0b09714820dbcc54146
#
_cell.length_a   1.000
_cell.length_b   1.000
_cell.length_c   1.000
_cell.angle_alpha   90.00
_cell.angle_beta   90.00
_cell.angle_gamma   90.00
#
_symmetry.space_group_name_H-M   'P 1'
#
loop_
_entity.id
_entity.type
_entity.pdbx_description
1 polymer ?
#
loop_
_entity_poly.entity_id
_entity_poly.type
_entity_poly.pdbx_seq_one_letter_code
_entity_poly.pdbx_strand_id
1 'polypeptide(L)'
;MTENKKAQIGVTGLAVMGANLARNLARNGYTVALHNRSVEKTDALLAEHGADGDFIRTESLQELVDSLESPRRILIMVKAGAPVDAVIEQLIPMLDEGDIIIDGGNSHFPDTIRREHALAEKGLHFVGVGVSGGEEGALWGPSMMPGGSAESYKHIGPMLEKIAAKAPQDGAPCCAWISTD
;
A
#
# COMPACT_ATOMS: atom_id res chain seq x y z
N MET A 1 23.03 -0.36 -20.43
CA MET A 1 21.61 -0.03 -20.24
C MET A 1 21.37 -0.15 -18.75
N THR A 2 21.21 0.95 -18.04
CA THR A 2 20.83 0.92 -16.62
C THR A 2 19.41 0.37 -16.58
N GLU A 3 19.22 -0.83 -16.02
CA GLU A 3 17.89 -1.32 -15.67
C GLU A 3 17.17 -0.23 -14.87
N ASN A 4 16.03 0.21 -15.37
CA ASN A 4 15.22 1.19 -14.64
C ASN A 4 14.78 0.51 -13.34
N LYS A 5 15.28 0.98 -12.20
CA LYS A 5 14.98 0.44 -10.87
C LYS A 5 13.47 0.42 -10.68
N LYS A 6 12.93 -0.74 -10.32
CA LYS A 6 11.51 -0.92 -10.00
C LYS A 6 11.26 -0.81 -8.51
N ALA A 7 10.09 -0.30 -8.14
CA ALA A 7 9.65 -0.25 -6.76
C ALA A 7 8.97 -1.55 -6.35
N GLN A 8 9.15 -1.94 -5.09
CA GLN A 8 8.48 -3.11 -4.52
C GLN A 8 7.02 -2.82 -4.15
N ILE A 9 6.67 -1.56 -3.94
CA ILE A 9 5.31 -1.14 -3.58
C ILE A 9 5.04 0.28 -4.08
N GLY A 10 3.82 0.53 -4.52
CA GLY A 10 3.30 1.85 -4.81
C GLY A 10 2.37 2.34 -3.72
N VAL A 11 2.40 3.62 -3.40
CA VAL A 11 1.45 4.27 -2.50
C VAL A 11 0.73 5.37 -3.24
N THR A 12 -0.59 5.29 -3.30
CA THR A 12 -1.46 6.33 -3.87
C THR A 12 -2.34 6.96 -2.80
N GLY A 13 -2.31 8.28 -2.71
CA GLY A 13 -2.94 9.05 -1.64
C GLY A 13 -1.93 9.41 -0.55
N LEU A 14 -1.33 10.60 -0.69
CA LEU A 14 -0.26 11.10 0.16
C LEU A 14 -0.75 12.19 1.12
N ALA A 15 -1.92 11.97 1.75
CA ALA A 15 -2.27 12.68 2.97
C ALA A 15 -1.42 12.13 4.14
N VAL A 16 -1.55 12.67 5.32
CA VAL A 16 -0.66 12.38 6.47
C VAL A 16 -0.39 10.89 6.66
N MET A 17 -1.43 10.05 6.70
CA MET A 17 -1.28 8.60 6.90
C MET A 17 -0.54 7.92 5.74
N GLY A 18 -0.91 8.22 4.49
CA GLY A 18 -0.26 7.64 3.31
C GLY A 18 1.19 8.08 3.16
N ALA A 19 1.47 9.35 3.40
CA ALA A 19 2.83 9.88 3.42
C ALA A 19 3.70 9.18 4.49
N ASN A 20 3.17 9.02 5.71
CA ASN A 20 3.90 8.38 6.80
C ASN A 20 4.10 6.88 6.58
N LEU A 21 3.13 6.16 6.03
CA LEU A 21 3.33 4.75 5.66
C LEU A 21 4.36 4.59 4.54
N ALA A 22 4.36 5.46 3.53
CA ALA A 22 5.36 5.46 2.47
C ALA A 22 6.78 5.69 3.03
N ARG A 23 6.93 6.64 3.95
CA ARG A 23 8.20 6.91 4.65
C ARG A 23 8.64 5.72 5.51
N ASN A 24 7.71 5.09 6.24
CA ASN A 24 7.98 3.90 7.03
C ASN A 24 8.48 2.75 6.15
N LEU A 25 7.81 2.48 5.03
CA LEU A 25 8.23 1.48 4.04
C LEU A 25 9.66 1.77 3.54
N ALA A 26 9.91 3.00 3.10
CA ALA A 26 11.22 3.39 2.55
C ALA A 26 12.34 3.27 3.59
N ARG A 27 12.12 3.70 4.83
CA ARG A 27 13.09 3.54 5.93
C ARG A 27 13.34 2.09 6.30
N ASN A 28 12.41 1.21 6.05
CA ASN A 28 12.59 -0.24 6.20
C ASN A 28 13.24 -0.91 4.98
N GLY A 29 13.76 -0.11 4.02
CA GLY A 29 14.58 -0.57 2.92
C GLY A 29 13.83 -0.95 1.65
N TYR A 30 12.54 -0.62 1.54
CA TYR A 30 11.78 -0.78 0.31
C TYR A 30 11.92 0.43 -0.60
N THR A 31 12.01 0.21 -1.90
CA THR A 31 11.82 1.27 -2.88
C THR A 31 10.32 1.49 -3.04
N VAL A 32 9.85 2.71 -2.84
CA VAL A 32 8.43 3.06 -2.83
C VAL A 32 8.11 4.03 -3.96
N ALA A 33 7.20 3.64 -4.84
CA ALA A 33 6.65 4.55 -5.84
C ALA A 33 5.53 5.40 -5.25
N LEU A 34 5.59 6.69 -5.46
CA LEU A 34 4.69 7.68 -4.85
C LEU A 34 3.77 8.30 -5.88
N HIS A 35 2.47 8.26 -5.61
CA HIS A 35 1.46 8.91 -6.42
C HIS A 35 0.45 9.64 -5.54
N ASN A 36 0.05 10.82 -5.98
CA ASN A 36 -1.11 11.53 -5.46
C ASN A 36 -1.81 12.26 -6.60
N ARG A 37 -3.13 12.35 -6.56
CA ARG A 37 -3.93 13.06 -7.58
C ARG A 37 -3.46 14.49 -7.82
N SER A 38 -3.02 15.17 -6.76
CA SER A 38 -2.33 16.45 -6.83
C SER A 38 -0.84 16.16 -6.71
N VAL A 39 -0.10 16.37 -7.81
CA VAL A 39 1.33 16.05 -7.89
C VAL A 39 2.18 16.88 -6.93
N GLU A 40 1.71 18.07 -6.57
CA GLU A 40 2.38 18.96 -5.63
C GLU A 40 2.55 18.30 -4.24
N LYS A 41 1.65 17.39 -3.86
CA LYS A 41 1.79 16.62 -2.60
C LYS A 41 2.93 15.61 -2.68
N THR A 42 3.12 14.99 -3.83
CA THR A 42 4.26 14.08 -4.08
C THR A 42 5.56 14.88 -4.02
N ASP A 43 5.60 16.03 -4.67
CA ASP A 43 6.77 16.90 -4.70
C ASP A 43 7.11 17.45 -3.30
N ALA A 44 6.11 17.87 -2.54
CA ALA A 44 6.31 18.34 -1.16
C ALA A 44 6.87 17.23 -0.25
N LEU A 45 6.33 16.01 -0.35
CA LEU A 45 6.84 14.88 0.42
C LEU A 45 8.30 14.59 0.09
N LEU A 46 8.66 14.60 -1.18
CA LEU A 46 10.04 14.35 -1.62
C LEU A 46 10.99 15.48 -1.21
N ALA A 47 10.54 16.73 -1.28
CA ALA A 47 11.34 17.87 -0.86
C ALA A 47 11.65 17.85 0.64
N GLU A 48 10.68 17.45 1.46
CA GLU A 48 10.82 17.43 2.91
C GLU A 48 11.43 16.13 3.45
N HIS A 49 11.10 14.99 2.83
CA HIS A 49 11.39 13.65 3.36
C HIS A 49 12.06 12.71 2.34
N GLY A 50 12.51 13.21 1.22
CA GLY A 50 13.17 12.38 0.20
C GLY A 50 14.44 11.66 0.69
N ALA A 51 15.06 12.15 1.77
CA ALA A 51 16.21 11.54 2.40
C ALA A 51 15.86 10.36 3.34
N ASP A 52 14.57 10.14 3.64
CA ASP A 52 14.14 9.04 4.53
C ASP A 52 14.35 7.65 3.90
N GLY A 53 14.49 7.56 2.59
CA GLY A 53 14.72 6.30 1.88
C GLY A 53 14.65 6.45 0.37
N ASP A 54 14.28 5.37 -0.29
CA ASP A 54 14.33 5.26 -1.74
C ASP A 54 12.93 5.39 -2.35
N PHE A 55 12.71 6.48 -3.07
CA PHE A 55 11.41 6.83 -3.65
C PHE A 55 11.48 6.97 -5.17
N ILE A 56 10.43 6.56 -5.85
CA ILE A 56 10.18 6.86 -7.25
C ILE A 56 8.99 7.81 -7.33
N ARG A 57 9.21 9.01 -7.88
CA ARG A 57 8.18 9.99 -8.13
C ARG A 57 7.36 9.58 -9.35
N THR A 58 6.04 9.66 -9.25
CA THR A 58 5.14 9.45 -10.39
C THR A 58 4.07 10.54 -10.45
N GLU A 59 3.63 10.87 -11.66
CA GLU A 59 2.63 11.91 -11.91
C GLU A 59 1.23 11.34 -12.21
N SER A 60 1.18 10.07 -12.61
CA SER A 60 -0.07 9.38 -12.96
C SER A 60 -0.11 7.97 -12.37
N LEU A 61 -1.32 7.39 -12.31
CA LEU A 61 -1.50 5.99 -11.93
C LEU A 61 -0.81 5.04 -12.92
N GLN A 62 -0.75 5.39 -14.21
CA GLN A 62 -0.03 4.59 -15.20
C GLN A 62 1.46 4.54 -14.90
N GLU A 63 2.07 5.70 -14.63
CA GLU A 63 3.49 5.76 -14.23
C GLU A 63 3.74 5.00 -12.92
N LEU A 64 2.81 5.09 -11.96
CA LEU A 64 2.89 4.31 -10.72
C LEU A 64 2.96 2.82 -11.04
N VAL A 65 2.01 2.29 -11.81
CA VAL A 65 1.94 0.88 -12.19
C VAL A 65 3.19 0.46 -12.97
N ASP A 66 3.62 1.27 -13.94
CA ASP A 66 4.80 1.00 -14.76
C ASP A 66 6.10 0.99 -13.97
N SER A 67 6.14 1.67 -12.83
CA SER A 67 7.32 1.70 -11.95
C SER A 67 7.44 0.52 -11.01
N LEU A 68 6.44 -0.36 -10.93
CA LEU A 68 6.40 -1.48 -9.98
C LEU A 68 6.95 -2.78 -10.57
N GLU A 69 7.57 -3.59 -9.72
CA GLU A 69 7.89 -4.99 -10.02
C GLU A 69 6.63 -5.88 -9.88
N SER A 70 6.59 -6.98 -10.62
CA SER A 70 5.49 -7.97 -10.53
C SER A 70 5.78 -9.06 -9.49
N PRO A 71 4.74 -9.55 -8.78
CA PRO A 71 3.38 -9.03 -8.76
C PRO A 71 3.35 -7.62 -8.16
N ARG A 72 2.64 -6.71 -8.82
CA ARG A 72 2.56 -5.32 -8.39
C ARG A 72 1.77 -5.22 -7.10
N ARG A 73 2.20 -4.34 -6.19
CA ARG A 73 1.56 -4.08 -4.89
C ARG A 73 1.26 -2.59 -4.80
N ILE A 74 -0.01 -2.25 -4.67
CA ILE A 74 -0.45 -0.85 -4.63
C ILE A 74 -1.26 -0.62 -3.36
N LEU A 75 -0.72 0.19 -2.46
CA LEU A 75 -1.38 0.65 -1.25
C LEU A 75 -2.20 1.91 -1.55
N ILE A 76 -3.52 1.80 -1.38
CA ILE A 76 -4.47 2.91 -1.52
C ILE A 76 -4.70 3.54 -0.14
N MET A 77 -4.38 4.82 -0.02
CA MET A 77 -4.54 5.63 1.19
C MET A 77 -5.43 6.84 0.93
N VAL A 78 -6.63 6.59 0.42
CA VAL A 78 -7.67 7.61 0.20
C VAL A 78 -8.82 7.44 1.19
N LYS A 79 -9.73 8.43 1.24
CA LYS A 79 -10.91 8.33 2.08
C LYS A 79 -11.74 7.09 1.72
N ALA A 80 -12.17 6.35 2.74
CA ALA A 80 -13.04 5.18 2.59
C ALA A 80 -14.33 5.48 1.82
N GLY A 81 -14.89 4.46 1.16
CA GLY A 81 -16.10 4.55 0.36
C GLY A 81 -15.80 4.78 -1.13
N ALA A 82 -16.62 5.58 -1.81
CA ALA A 82 -16.56 5.82 -3.25
C ALA A 82 -15.17 6.26 -3.78
N PRO A 83 -14.33 7.04 -3.07
CA PRO A 83 -12.99 7.34 -3.54
C PRO A 83 -12.09 6.11 -3.73
N VAL A 84 -12.25 5.07 -2.90
CA VAL A 84 -11.52 3.81 -3.07
C VAL A 84 -11.97 3.10 -4.34
N ASP A 85 -13.28 3.00 -4.57
CA ASP A 85 -13.84 2.38 -5.78
C ASP A 85 -13.35 3.11 -7.04
N ALA A 86 -13.33 4.44 -7.03
CA ALA A 86 -12.86 5.24 -8.16
C ALA A 86 -11.37 5.03 -8.49
N VAL A 87 -10.52 4.78 -7.50
CA VAL A 87 -9.11 4.45 -7.73
C VAL A 87 -8.98 3.03 -8.28
N ILE A 88 -9.72 2.07 -7.71
CA ILE A 88 -9.73 0.68 -8.17
C ILE A 88 -10.16 0.59 -9.64
N GLU A 89 -11.24 1.28 -10.02
CA GLU A 89 -11.74 1.31 -11.40
C GLU A 89 -10.69 1.82 -12.40
N GLN A 90 -9.88 2.80 -12.01
CA GLN A 90 -8.79 3.30 -12.84
C GLN A 90 -7.61 2.32 -12.92
N LEU A 91 -7.33 1.58 -11.84
CA LEU A 91 -6.21 0.64 -11.80
C LEU A 91 -6.48 -0.66 -12.58
N ILE A 92 -7.71 -1.18 -12.55
CA ILE A 92 -8.07 -2.46 -13.18
C ILE A 92 -7.52 -2.61 -14.62
N PRO A 93 -7.68 -1.66 -15.55
CA PRO A 93 -7.21 -1.82 -16.92
C PRO A 93 -5.67 -1.78 -17.07
N MET A 94 -4.94 -1.43 -16.02
CA MET A 94 -3.48 -1.28 -16.00
C MET A 94 -2.78 -2.46 -15.33
N LEU A 95 -3.53 -3.32 -14.64
CA LEU A 95 -2.99 -4.41 -13.82
C LEU A 95 -3.10 -5.76 -14.54
N ASP A 96 -2.17 -6.64 -14.20
CA ASP A 96 -2.11 -8.01 -14.69
C ASP A 96 -2.61 -8.99 -13.62
N GLU A 97 -2.94 -10.22 -14.04
CA GLU A 97 -3.33 -11.30 -13.13
C GLU A 97 -2.25 -11.52 -12.04
N GLY A 98 -2.69 -11.64 -10.81
CA GLY A 98 -1.83 -11.80 -9.64
C GLY A 98 -1.36 -10.50 -8.98
N ASP A 99 -1.63 -9.34 -9.59
CA ASP A 99 -1.34 -8.05 -8.95
C ASP A 99 -2.25 -7.80 -7.74
N ILE A 100 -1.77 -7.00 -6.78
CA ILE A 100 -2.37 -6.86 -5.46
C ILE A 100 -2.71 -5.40 -5.19
N ILE A 101 -3.98 -5.13 -4.92
CA ILE A 101 -4.48 -3.86 -4.41
C ILE A 101 -4.67 -3.97 -2.90
N ILE A 102 -4.09 -3.05 -2.15
CA ILE A 102 -4.13 -2.99 -0.70
C ILE A 102 -4.90 -1.74 -0.29
N ASP A 103 -6.00 -1.89 0.42
CA ASP A 103 -6.78 -0.77 0.95
C ASP A 103 -6.43 -0.53 2.42
N GLY A 104 -5.66 0.52 2.69
CA GLY A 104 -5.28 0.95 4.04
C GLY A 104 -6.15 2.09 4.59
N GLY A 105 -7.23 2.46 3.92
CA GLY A 105 -8.11 3.57 4.28
C GLY A 105 -9.12 3.29 5.38
N ASN A 106 -9.01 2.17 6.09
CA ASN A 106 -9.94 1.72 7.13
C ASN A 106 -11.40 1.67 6.62
N SER A 107 -11.59 1.03 5.49
CA SER A 107 -12.88 0.86 4.83
C SER A 107 -13.86 0.01 5.65
N HIS A 108 -15.15 0.24 5.42
CA HIS A 108 -16.22 -0.58 6.01
C HIS A 108 -16.14 -2.02 5.47
N PHE A 109 -16.13 -3.02 6.35
CA PHE A 109 -15.85 -4.40 5.98
C PHE A 109 -16.76 -4.99 4.87
N PRO A 110 -18.06 -4.66 4.77
CA PRO A 110 -18.88 -5.15 3.65
C PRO A 110 -18.41 -4.64 2.28
N ASP A 111 -17.86 -3.42 2.22
CA ASP A 111 -17.26 -2.90 1.01
C ASP A 111 -15.97 -3.64 0.66
N THR A 112 -15.17 -3.99 1.68
CA THR A 112 -13.95 -4.79 1.51
C THR A 112 -14.27 -6.15 0.89
N ILE A 113 -15.26 -6.86 1.41
CA ILE A 113 -15.72 -8.16 0.90
C ILE A 113 -16.20 -8.03 -0.55
N ARG A 114 -17.05 -7.03 -0.84
CA ARG A 114 -17.55 -6.76 -2.19
C ARG A 114 -16.41 -6.53 -3.19
N ARG A 115 -15.41 -5.73 -2.80
CA ARG A 115 -14.25 -5.41 -3.64
C ARG A 115 -13.38 -6.64 -3.88
N GLU A 116 -13.13 -7.42 -2.85
CA GLU A 116 -12.36 -8.66 -2.96
C GLU A 116 -12.99 -9.62 -3.98
N HIS A 117 -14.30 -9.90 -3.86
CA HIS A 117 -14.99 -10.77 -4.80
C HIS A 117 -14.93 -10.23 -6.24
N ALA A 118 -15.20 -8.92 -6.43
CA ALA A 118 -15.20 -8.32 -7.77
C ALA A 118 -13.80 -8.31 -8.42
N LEU A 119 -12.74 -8.20 -7.65
CA LEU A 119 -11.38 -8.23 -8.15
C LEU A 119 -10.85 -9.65 -8.36
N ALA A 120 -11.26 -10.60 -7.53
CA ALA A 120 -10.94 -12.01 -7.71
C ALA A 120 -11.48 -12.55 -9.06
N GLU A 121 -12.68 -12.13 -9.48
CA GLU A 121 -13.23 -12.46 -10.82
C GLU A 121 -12.36 -11.96 -11.99
N LYS A 122 -11.47 -11.01 -11.73
CA LYS A 122 -10.53 -10.43 -12.71
C LYS A 122 -9.11 -10.97 -12.56
N GLY A 123 -8.91 -11.96 -11.68
CA GLY A 123 -7.58 -12.50 -11.37
C GLY A 123 -6.70 -11.58 -10.51
N LEU A 124 -7.26 -10.54 -9.92
CA LEU A 124 -6.56 -9.60 -9.05
C LEU A 124 -6.79 -9.95 -7.57
N HIS A 125 -5.80 -9.66 -6.74
CA HIS A 125 -5.96 -9.76 -5.30
C HIS A 125 -6.37 -8.41 -4.69
N PHE A 126 -7.26 -8.47 -3.71
CA PHE A 126 -7.61 -7.32 -2.89
C PHE A 126 -7.39 -7.63 -1.41
N VAL A 127 -6.74 -6.73 -0.70
CA VAL A 127 -6.47 -6.87 0.72
C VAL A 127 -6.91 -5.62 1.47
N GLY A 128 -7.95 -5.76 2.28
CA GLY A 128 -8.28 -4.72 3.25
C GLY A 128 -7.33 -4.81 4.44
N VAL A 129 -6.75 -3.68 4.83
CA VAL A 129 -5.85 -3.61 5.98
C VAL A 129 -6.34 -2.57 6.96
N GLY A 130 -6.71 -3.01 8.17
CA GLY A 130 -6.87 -2.11 9.29
C GLY A 130 -5.49 -1.55 9.70
N VAL A 131 -5.36 -0.24 9.74
CA VAL A 131 -4.14 0.46 10.16
C VAL A 131 -4.45 1.29 11.39
N SER A 132 -3.79 1.00 12.50
CA SER A 132 -4.01 1.65 13.79
C SER A 132 -2.71 2.17 14.38
N GLY A 133 -2.78 3.35 15.00
CA GLY A 133 -1.63 4.00 15.63
C GLY A 133 -1.52 5.50 15.36
N GLY A 134 -2.49 6.05 14.59
CA GLY A 134 -2.47 7.47 14.20
C GLY A 134 -1.27 7.83 13.32
N GLU A 135 -0.96 9.11 13.25
CA GLU A 135 0.11 9.65 12.39
C GLU A 135 1.49 9.11 12.80
N GLU A 136 1.78 9.09 14.08
CA GLU A 136 3.06 8.58 14.60
C GLU A 136 3.18 7.07 14.40
N GLY A 137 2.10 6.31 14.65
CA GLY A 137 2.08 4.88 14.39
C GLY A 137 2.34 4.57 12.93
N ALA A 138 1.69 5.25 12.00
CA ALA A 138 1.93 5.07 10.57
C ALA A 138 3.41 5.26 10.20
N LEU A 139 4.08 6.22 10.86
CA LEU A 139 5.48 6.54 10.60
C LEU A 139 6.47 5.58 11.25
N TRP A 140 6.20 5.13 12.47
CA TRP A 140 7.18 4.41 13.31
C TRP A 140 6.84 2.95 13.57
N GLY A 141 5.61 2.55 13.33
CA GLY A 141 5.13 1.18 13.52
C GLY A 141 3.66 1.14 13.88
N PRO A 142 2.77 0.94 12.91
CA PRO A 142 1.34 0.76 13.18
C PRO A 142 1.05 -0.68 13.64
N SER A 143 -0.09 -0.87 14.32
CA SER A 143 -0.72 -2.18 14.35
C SER A 143 -1.48 -2.38 13.04
N MET A 144 -1.32 -3.54 12.41
CA MET A 144 -1.90 -3.83 11.10
C MET A 144 -2.68 -5.13 11.11
N MET A 145 -3.87 -5.10 10.53
CA MET A 145 -4.79 -6.23 10.45
C MET A 145 -5.14 -6.52 8.98
N PRO A 146 -4.22 -7.16 8.23
CA PRO A 146 -4.47 -7.54 6.84
C PRO A 146 -5.40 -8.73 6.72
N GLY A 147 -6.44 -8.58 5.90
CA GLY A 147 -7.30 -9.67 5.41
C GLY A 147 -6.82 -10.20 4.05
N GLY A 148 -7.77 -10.61 3.21
CA GLY A 148 -7.49 -11.12 1.87
C GLY A 148 -7.02 -12.57 1.84
N SER A 149 -6.68 -13.07 0.64
CA SER A 149 -6.29 -14.46 0.44
C SER A 149 -4.92 -14.79 1.05
N ALA A 150 -4.73 -16.07 1.46
CA ALA A 150 -3.43 -16.55 1.91
C ALA A 150 -2.34 -16.37 0.85
N GLU A 151 -2.70 -16.41 -0.44
CA GLU A 151 -1.76 -16.19 -1.53
C GLU A 151 -1.27 -14.75 -1.57
N SER A 152 -2.17 -13.76 -1.47
CA SER A 152 -1.78 -12.35 -1.41
C SER A 152 -0.91 -12.06 -0.19
N TYR A 153 -1.20 -12.68 0.96
CA TYR A 153 -0.41 -12.49 2.17
C TYR A 153 1.05 -12.96 2.03
N LYS A 154 1.33 -13.99 1.26
CA LYS A 154 2.72 -14.42 0.99
C LYS A 154 3.57 -13.29 0.38
N HIS A 155 2.95 -12.42 -0.41
CA HIS A 155 3.62 -11.32 -1.10
C HIS A 155 3.71 -10.03 -0.29
N ILE A 156 2.72 -9.76 0.57
CA ILE A 156 2.65 -8.51 1.33
C ILE A 156 2.97 -8.68 2.82
N GLY A 157 2.73 -9.86 3.39
CA GLY A 157 2.89 -10.14 4.81
C GLY A 157 4.26 -9.76 5.34
N PRO A 158 5.37 -10.25 4.75
CA PRO A 158 6.72 -9.90 5.21
C PRO A 158 7.00 -8.39 5.24
N MET A 159 6.41 -7.65 4.29
CA MET A 159 6.54 -6.19 4.21
C MET A 159 5.73 -5.50 5.32
N LEU A 160 4.47 -5.90 5.50
CA LEU A 160 3.60 -5.34 6.53
C LEU A 160 4.12 -5.66 7.93
N GLU A 161 4.55 -6.89 8.17
CA GLU A 161 5.17 -7.30 9.43
C GLU A 161 6.44 -6.51 9.74
N LYS A 162 7.24 -6.19 8.71
CA LYS A 162 8.47 -5.43 8.89
C LYS A 162 8.23 -4.01 9.36
N ILE A 163 7.22 -3.33 8.80
CA ILE A 163 6.89 -1.94 9.12
C ILE A 163 5.98 -1.79 10.34
N ALA A 164 5.36 -2.86 10.81
CA ALA A 164 4.49 -2.85 11.98
C ALA A 164 5.25 -2.59 13.28
N ALA A 165 4.55 -2.09 14.29
CA ALA A 165 5.05 -2.03 15.66
C ALA A 165 5.54 -3.42 16.11
N LYS A 166 6.49 -3.43 17.03
CA LYS A 166 6.99 -4.66 17.65
C LYS A 166 6.56 -4.73 19.10
N ALA A 167 6.04 -5.89 19.51
CA ALA A 167 5.68 -6.13 20.88
C ALA A 167 6.95 -6.07 21.78
N PRO A 168 6.91 -5.29 22.88
CA PRO A 168 8.11 -5.11 23.71
C PRO A 168 8.57 -6.37 24.43
N GLN A 169 7.70 -7.38 24.57
CA GLN A 169 7.98 -8.60 25.32
C GLN A 169 8.84 -9.60 24.52
N ASP A 170 8.61 -9.72 23.22
CA ASP A 170 9.20 -10.77 22.38
C ASP A 170 9.67 -10.26 21.01
N GLY A 171 9.42 -8.98 20.68
CA GLY A 171 9.76 -8.41 19.38
C GLY A 171 8.83 -8.84 18.24
N ALA A 172 7.75 -9.57 18.52
CA ALA A 172 6.81 -9.99 17.49
C ALA A 172 6.13 -8.79 16.82
N PRO A 173 5.90 -8.83 15.49
CA PRO A 173 5.22 -7.75 14.81
C PRO A 173 3.74 -7.66 15.25
N CYS A 174 3.25 -6.45 15.48
CA CYS A 174 1.83 -6.20 15.68
C CYS A 174 1.08 -6.23 14.34
N CYS A 175 1.28 -7.31 13.60
CA CYS A 175 0.69 -7.59 12.31
C CYS A 175 0.53 -9.08 12.15
N ALA A 176 -0.68 -9.53 11.85
CA ALA A 176 -0.95 -10.94 11.55
C ALA A 176 -2.05 -11.02 10.50
N TRP A 177 -1.94 -11.99 9.62
CA TRP A 177 -2.99 -12.27 8.64
C TRP A 177 -4.29 -12.68 9.35
N ILE A 178 -5.36 -12.02 8.93
CA ILE A 178 -6.72 -12.34 9.36
C ILE A 178 -7.40 -13.03 8.18
N SER A 179 -8.03 -14.18 8.41
CA SER A 179 -8.72 -14.93 7.37
C SER A 179 -9.72 -14.09 6.58
N THR A 180 -10.06 -14.56 5.39
CA THR A 180 -11.10 -13.99 4.53
C THR A 180 -12.52 -14.33 4.97
N ASP A 181 -12.70 -15.20 5.96
CA ASP A 181 -14.01 -15.69 6.42
C ASP A 181 -14.63 -14.80 7.51
#